data_df60a03ba282622cb07edb8ea529d208
#
_entry.id   df60a03ba282622cb07edb8ea529d208
#
_cell.length_a   1.000
_cell.length_b   1.000
_cell.length_c   1.000
_cell.angle_alpha   90.00
_cell.angle_beta   90.00
_cell.angle_gamma   90.00
#
_symmetry.space_group_name_H-M   'P 1'
#
loop_
_entity.id
_entity.type
_entity.pdbx_description
1 polymer ?
#
loop_
_entity_poly.entity_id
_entity_poly.type
_entity_poly.pdbx_seq_one_letter_code
_entity_poly.pdbx_strand_id
1 'polypeptide(L)'
;MTAADCPAVAALIRRAFAAQSAPTDPPPSALRETEASVGAHLAAGGGAVAYATGRIVGSVMWEPKDGGLYLERLAVDPAWRGQGIARALVGAAEAAAALAGEPRLHLGTRLVLTDNRRLFAACGFVEIAQHAHPGYAAPTWVEMEKRLEPRGTAL
;
A
#
# COMPACT_ATOMS: atom_id res chain seq x y z
N MET A 1 7.43 0.08 -11.30
CA MET A 1 8.45 0.80 -10.49
C MET A 1 9.81 0.22 -10.77
N THR A 2 10.79 1.06 -10.98
CA THR A 2 12.19 0.67 -11.22
C THR A 2 13.11 1.37 -10.23
N ALA A 3 14.39 0.98 -10.20
CA ALA A 3 15.38 1.62 -9.33
C ALA A 3 15.48 3.14 -9.54
N ALA A 4 15.33 3.60 -10.78
CA ALA A 4 15.35 5.02 -11.12
C ALA A 4 14.21 5.83 -10.47
N ASP A 5 13.11 5.18 -10.10
CA ASP A 5 11.96 5.82 -9.46
C ASP A 5 12.16 6.04 -7.96
N CYS A 6 13.10 5.33 -7.33
CA CYS A 6 13.25 5.29 -5.87
C CYS A 6 13.41 6.66 -5.20
N PRO A 7 14.20 7.61 -5.71
CA PRO A 7 14.29 8.93 -5.09
C PRO A 7 12.96 9.66 -5.06
N ALA A 8 12.24 9.69 -6.19
CA ALA A 8 10.95 10.37 -6.30
C ALA A 8 9.86 9.67 -5.46
N VAL A 9 9.88 8.34 -5.42
CA VAL A 9 8.96 7.55 -4.62
C VAL A 9 9.18 7.79 -3.12
N ALA A 10 10.42 7.81 -2.65
CA ALA A 10 10.71 8.10 -1.26
C ALA A 10 10.19 9.49 -0.83
N ALA A 11 10.43 10.50 -1.65
CA ALA A 11 9.92 11.85 -1.41
C ALA A 11 8.39 11.89 -1.40
N LEU A 12 7.75 11.20 -2.33
CA LEU A 12 6.28 11.10 -2.40
C LEU A 12 5.71 10.43 -1.14
N ILE A 13 6.29 9.32 -0.71
CA ILE A 13 5.84 8.59 0.49
C ILE A 13 5.89 9.51 1.71
N ARG A 14 7.02 10.16 1.96
CA ARG A 14 7.15 11.08 3.09
C ARG A 14 6.11 12.20 3.04
N ARG A 15 5.90 12.79 1.88
CA ARG A 15 4.95 13.88 1.68
C ARG A 15 3.50 13.42 1.91
N ALA A 16 3.13 12.28 1.34
CA ALA A 16 1.78 11.74 1.45
C ALA A 16 1.46 11.32 2.89
N PHE A 17 2.39 10.67 3.59
CA PHE A 17 2.18 10.23 4.96
C PHE A 17 2.24 11.38 5.97
N ALA A 18 2.95 12.46 5.68
CA ALA A 18 2.90 13.69 6.48
C ALA A 18 1.55 14.41 6.38
N ALA A 19 0.81 14.20 5.31
CA ALA A 19 -0.48 14.83 5.03
C ALA A 19 -1.67 13.87 5.24
N GLN A 20 -1.56 12.89 6.13
CA GLN A 20 -2.64 11.97 6.45
C GLN A 20 -3.83 12.70 7.09
N SER A 21 -5.03 12.11 6.91
CA SER A 21 -6.30 12.70 7.36
C SER A 21 -6.44 12.82 8.87
N ALA A 22 -5.65 12.06 9.64
CA ALA A 22 -5.62 12.10 11.10
C ALA A 22 -4.20 11.82 11.60
N PRO A 23 -3.80 12.40 12.73
CA PRO A 23 -2.54 12.04 13.36
C PRO A 23 -2.58 10.59 13.84
N THR A 24 -1.43 9.90 13.76
CA THR A 24 -1.29 8.52 14.22
C THR A 24 -0.26 8.43 15.34
N ASP A 25 -0.51 7.53 16.28
CA ASP A 25 0.40 7.21 17.37
C ASP A 25 0.56 5.67 17.44
N PRO A 26 1.76 5.14 17.26
CA PRO A 26 3.03 5.81 16.97
C PRO A 26 3.03 6.50 15.59
N PRO A 27 3.93 7.47 15.35
CA PRO A 27 4.06 8.09 14.02
C PRO A 27 4.35 7.07 12.93
N PRO A 28 3.93 7.31 11.68
CA PRO A 28 4.17 6.34 10.61
C PRO A 28 5.66 6.18 10.32
N SER A 29 6.13 4.94 10.24
CA SER A 29 7.50 4.64 9.82
C SER A 29 7.79 5.10 8.38
N ALA A 30 6.76 5.29 7.59
CA ALA A 30 6.84 5.84 6.23
C ALA A 30 7.50 7.22 6.16
N LEU A 31 7.44 8.00 7.24
CA LEU A 31 8.13 9.30 7.31
C LEU A 31 9.66 9.18 7.26
N ARG A 32 10.20 8.00 7.50
CA ARG A 32 11.63 7.70 7.47
C ARG A 32 12.09 7.03 6.18
N GLU A 33 11.22 6.87 5.19
CA GLU A 33 11.59 6.27 3.91
C GLU A 33 12.67 7.09 3.21
N THR A 34 13.64 6.38 2.64
CA THR A 34 14.75 6.94 1.87
C THR A 34 14.82 6.24 0.52
N GLU A 35 15.63 6.77 -0.40
CA GLU A 35 15.92 6.09 -1.66
C GLU A 35 16.40 4.65 -1.42
N ALA A 36 17.30 4.45 -0.46
CA ALA A 36 17.84 3.15 -0.14
C ALA A 36 16.79 2.20 0.43
N SER A 37 15.91 2.68 1.33
CA SER A 37 14.87 1.84 1.91
C SER A 37 13.80 1.46 0.88
N VAL A 38 13.43 2.39 0.00
CA VAL A 38 12.53 2.09 -1.12
C VAL A 38 13.16 1.06 -2.06
N GLY A 39 14.44 1.19 -2.36
CA GLY A 39 15.18 0.21 -3.15
C GLY A 39 15.18 -1.18 -2.53
N ALA A 40 15.31 -1.27 -1.21
CA ALA A 40 15.25 -2.54 -0.49
C ALA A 40 13.84 -3.18 -0.58
N HIS A 41 12.77 -2.40 -0.41
CA HIS A 41 11.40 -2.88 -0.62
C HIS A 41 11.19 -3.39 -2.04
N LEU A 42 11.66 -2.64 -3.03
CA LEU A 42 11.54 -3.02 -4.44
C LEU A 42 12.27 -4.33 -4.73
N ALA A 43 13.45 -4.52 -4.16
CA ALA A 43 14.24 -5.75 -4.32
C ALA A 43 13.59 -6.97 -3.66
N ALA A 44 12.83 -6.77 -2.55
CA ALA A 44 12.12 -7.83 -1.86
C ALA A 44 10.84 -8.27 -2.59
N GLY A 45 10.31 -7.46 -3.47
CA GLY A 45 9.06 -7.75 -4.17
C GLY A 45 8.93 -6.97 -5.46
N GLY A 46 8.11 -5.93 -5.43
CA GLY A 46 7.87 -5.07 -6.58
C GLY A 46 7.08 -3.85 -6.20
N GLY A 47 6.65 -3.11 -7.19
CA GLY A 47 5.84 -1.94 -6.98
C GLY A 47 5.35 -1.34 -8.29
N ALA A 48 4.43 -0.39 -8.16
CA ALA A 48 3.89 0.37 -9.28
C ALA A 48 3.94 1.87 -8.97
N VAL A 49 4.03 2.66 -10.02
CA VAL A 49 3.95 4.11 -9.94
C VAL A 49 2.87 4.63 -10.88
N ALA A 50 2.24 5.72 -10.48
CA ALA A 50 1.31 6.46 -11.31
C ALA A 50 1.98 7.77 -11.76
N TYR A 51 1.93 8.04 -13.05
CA TYR A 51 2.47 9.27 -13.63
C TYR A 51 1.33 10.22 -14.01
N ALA A 52 1.54 11.49 -13.78
CA ALA A 52 0.72 12.56 -14.32
C ALA A 52 1.63 13.72 -14.68
N THR A 53 1.46 14.27 -15.89
CA THR A 53 2.26 15.41 -16.40
C THR A 53 3.78 15.16 -16.28
N GLY A 54 4.22 13.92 -16.54
CA GLY A 54 5.63 13.53 -16.48
C GLY A 54 6.21 13.39 -15.08
N ARG A 55 5.37 13.40 -14.03
CA ARG A 55 5.79 13.27 -12.62
C ARG A 55 5.14 12.07 -11.97
N ILE A 56 5.82 11.47 -11.01
CA ILE A 56 5.24 10.42 -10.17
C ILE A 56 4.32 11.08 -9.14
N VAL A 57 3.03 10.72 -9.21
CA VAL A 57 1.99 11.26 -8.32
C VAL A 57 1.37 10.20 -7.41
N GLY A 58 1.74 8.94 -7.60
CA GLY A 58 1.30 7.84 -6.75
C GLY A 58 2.26 6.66 -6.83
N SER A 59 2.28 5.86 -5.78
CA SER A 59 3.10 4.65 -5.72
C SER A 59 2.52 3.64 -4.73
N VAL A 60 2.84 2.37 -4.94
CA VAL A 60 2.57 1.27 -4.03
C VAL A 60 3.70 0.27 -4.16
N MET A 61 4.06 -0.38 -3.05
CA MET A 61 5.02 -1.48 -3.04
C MET A 61 4.36 -2.74 -2.51
N TRP A 62 4.90 -3.89 -2.87
CA TRP A 62 4.42 -5.18 -2.40
C TRP A 62 5.55 -6.18 -2.27
N GLU A 63 5.36 -7.18 -1.41
CA GLU A 63 6.25 -8.30 -1.26
C GLU A 63 5.46 -9.57 -0.92
N PRO A 64 5.95 -10.75 -1.31
CA PRO A 64 5.37 -12.01 -0.83
C PRO A 64 5.56 -12.11 0.69
N LYS A 65 4.45 -12.36 1.40
CA LYS A 65 4.46 -12.46 2.86
C LYS A 65 3.20 -13.15 3.35
N ASP A 66 3.35 -14.04 4.32
CA ASP A 66 2.23 -14.68 5.02
C ASP A 66 1.16 -15.26 4.09
N GLY A 67 1.60 -15.98 3.06
CA GLY A 67 0.71 -16.68 2.13
C GLY A 67 -0.07 -15.78 1.19
N GLY A 68 0.47 -14.63 0.85
CA GLY A 68 -0.13 -13.68 -0.08
C GLY A 68 0.86 -12.61 -0.52
N LEU A 69 0.35 -11.61 -1.21
CA LEU A 69 1.11 -10.42 -1.57
C LEU A 69 0.75 -9.29 -0.61
N TYR A 70 1.72 -8.86 0.17
CA TYR A 70 1.55 -7.80 1.16
C TYR A 70 1.78 -6.43 0.52
N LEU A 71 0.77 -5.56 0.59
CA LEU A 71 0.86 -4.19 0.09
C LEU A 71 1.36 -3.27 1.18
N GLU A 72 2.28 -2.41 0.82
CA GLU A 72 2.82 -1.41 1.73
C GLU A 72 3.09 -0.09 1.01
N ARG A 73 3.08 0.98 1.78
CA ARG A 73 3.43 2.32 1.30
C ARG A 73 2.58 2.79 0.13
N LEU A 74 1.26 2.51 0.14
CA LEU A 74 0.36 3.13 -0.81
C LEU A 74 0.34 4.65 -0.55
N ALA A 75 0.76 5.41 -1.52
CA ALA A 75 0.89 6.86 -1.41
C ALA A 75 0.35 7.54 -2.66
N VAL A 76 -0.42 8.60 -2.45
CA VAL A 76 -0.89 9.50 -3.52
C VAL A 76 -0.54 10.91 -3.13
N ASP A 77 0.03 11.66 -4.06
CA ASP A 77 0.33 13.08 -3.86
C ASP A 77 -0.93 13.79 -3.37
N PRO A 78 -0.86 14.55 -2.26
CA PRO A 78 -2.03 15.25 -1.72
C PRO A 78 -2.79 16.10 -2.76
N ALA A 79 -2.09 16.71 -3.71
CA ALA A 79 -2.70 17.49 -4.77
C ALA A 79 -3.49 16.64 -5.80
N TRP A 80 -3.28 15.32 -5.80
CA TRP A 80 -3.87 14.40 -6.79
C TRP A 80 -4.86 13.42 -6.16
N ARG A 81 -5.27 13.65 -4.92
CA ARG A 81 -6.26 12.82 -4.23
C ARG A 81 -7.65 12.98 -4.86
N GLY A 82 -8.48 11.93 -4.71
CA GLY A 82 -9.84 11.92 -5.19
C GLY A 82 -9.99 11.69 -6.69
N GLN A 83 -8.96 11.24 -7.38
CA GLN A 83 -8.94 11.02 -8.83
C GLN A 83 -8.82 9.55 -9.23
N GLY A 84 -8.97 8.62 -8.28
CA GLY A 84 -8.91 7.18 -8.55
C GLY A 84 -7.51 6.58 -8.65
N ILE A 85 -6.46 7.34 -8.32
CA ILE A 85 -5.06 6.88 -8.43
C ILE A 85 -4.80 5.73 -7.46
N ALA A 86 -5.24 5.84 -6.21
CA ALA A 86 -5.06 4.77 -5.22
C ALA A 86 -5.72 3.47 -5.67
N ARG A 87 -6.93 3.56 -6.20
CA ARG A 87 -7.67 2.40 -6.72
C ARG A 87 -6.94 1.76 -7.91
N ALA A 88 -6.38 2.56 -8.80
CA ALA A 88 -5.59 2.06 -9.93
C ALA A 88 -4.31 1.34 -9.46
N LEU A 89 -3.64 1.87 -8.43
CA LEU A 89 -2.45 1.25 -7.85
C LEU A 89 -2.78 -0.08 -7.16
N VAL A 90 -3.90 -0.16 -6.45
CA VAL A 90 -4.39 -1.44 -5.90
C VAL A 90 -4.65 -2.44 -7.02
N GLY A 91 -5.23 -2.00 -8.13
CA GLY A 91 -5.44 -2.83 -9.33
C GLY A 91 -4.15 -3.37 -9.91
N ALA A 92 -3.08 -2.58 -9.94
CA ALA A 92 -1.76 -3.03 -10.38
C ALA A 92 -1.17 -4.11 -9.45
N ALA A 93 -1.34 -3.95 -8.15
CA ALA A 93 -0.92 -4.96 -7.18
C ALA A 93 -1.71 -6.27 -7.34
N GLU A 94 -3.00 -6.16 -7.59
CA GLU A 94 -3.89 -7.30 -7.85
C GLU A 94 -3.45 -8.08 -9.10
N ALA A 95 -3.10 -7.37 -10.17
CA ALA A 95 -2.57 -7.99 -11.38
C ALA A 95 -1.24 -8.69 -11.13
N ALA A 96 -0.35 -8.09 -10.34
CA ALA A 96 0.92 -8.69 -9.95
C ALA A 96 0.73 -9.95 -9.12
N ALA A 97 -0.20 -9.94 -8.18
CA ALA A 97 -0.54 -11.10 -7.36
C ALA A 97 -1.10 -12.24 -8.20
N ALA A 98 -1.99 -11.93 -9.13
CA ALA A 98 -2.56 -12.93 -10.05
C ALA A 98 -1.49 -13.57 -10.92
N LEU A 99 -0.55 -12.78 -11.45
CA LEU A 99 0.58 -13.28 -12.24
C LEU A 99 1.50 -14.19 -11.43
N ALA A 100 1.71 -13.86 -10.15
CA ALA A 100 2.55 -14.65 -9.26
C ALA A 100 1.83 -15.88 -8.66
N GLY A 101 0.53 -16.04 -8.92
CA GLY A 101 -0.27 -17.14 -8.37
C GLY A 101 -0.57 -16.97 -6.88
N GLU A 102 -0.51 -15.75 -6.37
CA GLU A 102 -0.81 -15.48 -4.97
C GLU A 102 -2.32 -15.54 -4.72
N PRO A 103 -2.76 -16.20 -3.62
CA PRO A 103 -4.19 -16.39 -3.37
C PRO A 103 -4.89 -15.17 -2.79
N ARG A 104 -4.14 -14.19 -2.28
CA ARG A 104 -4.71 -13.00 -1.64
C ARG A 104 -3.78 -11.80 -1.69
N LEU A 105 -4.37 -10.63 -1.57
CA LEU A 105 -3.69 -9.40 -1.17
C LEU A 105 -3.98 -9.15 0.30
N HIS A 106 -3.02 -8.61 1.04
CA HIS A 106 -3.26 -8.17 2.40
C HIS A 106 -2.44 -6.94 2.75
N LEU A 107 -2.88 -6.23 3.76
CA LEU A 107 -2.26 -4.98 4.20
C LEU A 107 -2.60 -4.67 5.66
N GLY A 108 -1.88 -3.72 6.23
CA GLY A 108 -2.22 -3.10 7.49
C GLY A 108 -2.49 -1.61 7.30
N THR A 109 -3.50 -1.09 7.98
CA THR A 109 -3.76 0.35 8.04
C THR A 109 -4.14 0.77 9.44
N ARG A 110 -3.83 2.02 9.79
CA ARG A 110 -4.13 2.54 11.13
C ARG A 110 -5.63 2.62 11.36
N LEU A 111 -6.08 2.22 12.55
CA LEU A 111 -7.50 2.25 12.91
C LEU A 111 -8.12 3.64 12.77
N VAL A 112 -7.38 4.69 13.09
CA VAL A 112 -7.87 6.08 13.04
C VAL A 112 -7.98 6.64 11.62
N LEU A 113 -7.37 5.99 10.63
CA LEU A 113 -7.42 6.41 9.24
C LEU A 113 -8.67 5.84 8.56
N THR A 114 -9.83 6.36 8.93
CA THR A 114 -11.12 5.88 8.44
C THR A 114 -11.28 6.01 6.92
N ASP A 115 -10.69 7.04 6.32
CA ASP A 115 -10.73 7.21 4.86
C ASP A 115 -9.95 6.11 4.14
N ASN A 116 -8.79 5.71 4.68
CA ASN A 116 -8.02 4.58 4.14
C ASN A 116 -8.81 3.27 4.26
N ARG A 117 -9.43 3.05 5.42
CA ARG A 117 -10.24 1.84 5.64
C ARG A 117 -11.41 1.76 4.66
N ARG A 118 -12.08 2.89 4.40
CA ARG A 118 -13.16 2.98 3.40
C ARG A 118 -12.65 2.75 1.98
N LEU A 119 -11.50 3.31 1.64
CA LEU A 119 -10.87 3.10 0.33
C LEU A 119 -10.61 1.62 0.08
N PHE A 120 -9.96 0.94 1.02
CA PHE A 120 -9.66 -0.48 0.87
C PHE A 120 -10.93 -1.33 0.85
N ALA A 121 -11.93 -1.02 1.68
CA ALA A 121 -13.21 -1.70 1.62
C ALA A 121 -13.88 -1.54 0.25
N ALA A 122 -13.82 -0.35 -0.34
CA ALA A 122 -14.33 -0.11 -1.69
C ALA A 122 -13.56 -0.87 -2.77
N CYS A 123 -12.28 -1.20 -2.52
CA CYS A 123 -11.47 -2.06 -3.39
C CYS A 123 -11.71 -3.56 -3.18
N GLY A 124 -12.58 -3.94 -2.24
CA GLY A 124 -12.92 -5.34 -1.98
C GLY A 124 -12.17 -5.98 -0.82
N PHE A 125 -11.41 -5.21 -0.04
CA PHE A 125 -10.76 -5.72 1.16
C PHE A 125 -11.75 -5.81 2.32
N VAL A 126 -11.56 -6.81 3.18
CA VAL A 126 -12.29 -6.98 4.43
C VAL A 126 -11.34 -6.92 5.61
N GLU A 127 -11.79 -6.35 6.71
CA GLU A 127 -11.04 -6.30 7.95
C GLU A 127 -11.09 -7.69 8.62
N ILE A 128 -9.92 -8.26 8.94
CA ILE A 128 -9.82 -9.61 9.48
C ILE A 128 -9.28 -9.69 10.91
N ALA A 129 -8.51 -8.70 11.34
CA ALA A 129 -7.94 -8.67 12.69
C ALA A 129 -7.54 -7.26 13.08
N GLN A 130 -7.51 -6.99 14.37
CA GLN A 130 -6.97 -5.76 14.94
C GLN A 130 -5.74 -6.09 15.77
N HIS A 131 -4.75 -5.20 15.73
CA HIS A 131 -3.46 -5.40 16.38
C HIS A 131 -3.01 -4.11 17.07
N ALA A 132 -2.22 -4.27 18.12
CA ALA A 132 -1.56 -3.16 18.79
C ALA A 132 -0.08 -3.11 18.43
N HIS A 133 0.45 -1.91 18.25
CA HIS A 133 1.90 -1.73 18.16
C HIS A 133 2.56 -2.11 19.49
N PRO A 134 3.84 -2.53 19.48
CA PRO A 134 4.57 -2.82 20.72
C PRO A 134 4.47 -1.66 21.72
N GLY A 135 4.13 -1.97 22.97
CA GLY A 135 3.97 -0.98 24.03
C GLY A 135 2.60 -0.32 24.13
N TYR A 136 1.66 -0.65 23.24
CA TYR A 136 0.29 -0.13 23.26
C TYR A 136 -0.67 -1.19 23.78
N ALA A 137 -1.54 -0.83 24.71
CA ALA A 137 -2.51 -1.74 25.30
C ALA A 137 -3.74 -1.95 24.40
N ALA A 138 -4.16 -0.91 23.68
CA ALA A 138 -5.30 -0.97 22.78
C ALA A 138 -4.86 -1.16 21.32
N PRO A 139 -5.71 -1.75 20.46
CA PRO A 139 -5.41 -1.87 19.03
C PRO A 139 -5.14 -0.51 18.38
N THR A 140 -4.15 -0.47 17.50
CA THR A 140 -3.72 0.73 16.79
C THR A 140 -3.83 0.59 15.28
N TRP A 141 -3.90 -0.64 14.77
CA TRP A 141 -4.02 -0.89 13.33
C TRP A 141 -4.91 -2.10 13.06
N VAL A 142 -5.41 -2.17 11.85
CA VAL A 142 -6.27 -3.24 11.37
C VAL A 142 -5.61 -3.94 10.18
N GLU A 143 -5.71 -5.26 10.20
CA GLU A 143 -5.29 -6.10 9.09
C GLU A 143 -6.47 -6.31 8.16
N MET A 144 -6.24 -6.12 6.86
CA MET A 144 -7.26 -6.28 5.83
C MET A 144 -6.78 -7.23 4.75
N GLU A 145 -7.69 -8.02 4.17
CA GLU A 145 -7.36 -8.90 3.05
C GLU A 145 -8.40 -8.83 1.95
N LYS A 146 -7.94 -9.11 0.74
CA LYS A 146 -8.78 -9.38 -0.42
C LYS A 146 -8.36 -10.72 -1.01
N ARG A 147 -9.25 -11.69 -0.97
CA ARG A 147 -9.03 -12.98 -1.63
C ARG A 147 -9.18 -12.81 -3.13
N LEU A 148 -8.25 -13.43 -3.87
CA LEU A 148 -8.26 -13.40 -5.32
C LEU A 148 -8.92 -14.67 -5.84
N GLU A 149 -9.76 -14.51 -6.89
CA GLU A 149 -10.31 -15.65 -7.59
C GLU A 149 -9.19 -16.46 -8.23
N PRO A 150 -9.21 -17.80 -8.12
CA PRO A 150 -8.30 -18.63 -8.90
C PRO A 150 -8.50 -18.28 -10.36
N ARG A 151 -7.41 -18.14 -11.12
CA ARG A 151 -7.51 -18.06 -12.57
C ARG A 151 -8.29 -19.29 -13.03
N GLY A 152 -9.51 -19.07 -13.54
CA GLY A 152 -10.28 -20.15 -14.10
C GLY A 152 -9.45 -20.84 -15.17
N THR A 153 -9.21 -22.14 -15.00
CA THR A 153 -8.77 -22.96 -16.12
C THR A 153 -9.87 -22.85 -17.15
N ALA A 154 -9.58 -22.15 -18.25
CA ALA A 154 -10.47 -22.19 -19.40
C ALA A 154 -10.63 -23.66 -19.80
N LEU A 155 -11.84 -24.13 -19.67
CA LEU A 155 -12.22 -25.42 -20.22
C LEU A 155 -12.34 -25.29 -21.73
#